data_404cc155a6f4f3b19a7c6e4631f45f37
#
_entry.id   404cc155a6f4f3b19a7c6e4631f45f37
#
_cell.length_a   1.000
_cell.length_b   1.000
_cell.length_c   1.000
_cell.angle_alpha   90.00
_cell.angle_beta   90.00
_cell.angle_gamma   90.00
#
_symmetry.space_group_name_H-M   'P 1'
#
loop_
_entity.id
_entity.type
_entity.pdbx_description
1 polymer ?
#
loop_
_entity_poly.entity_id
_entity_poly.type
_entity_poly.pdbx_seq_one_letter_code
_entity_poly.pdbx_strand_id
1 'polypeptide(L)'
;MTEIESVPRFAVCLAAFNGRPYLSEQINSILGQKKVSLTLYISVDKSSDGTEKFLADWAAREPRLSLLPLGLHFGGAGPNFYRLIRDVEFSDFDYLCFADQDDIWHENKLWRAHSVLRDQGAAAYSSNVLAFWPNGRSLLIDKAQAQKKWDFLFEAAGPGCTYVLRVDLASGLKRLVKSRWNDVQAVELHDWLSYAYARMSGFKWVIDPIVTMDYRQ
;
A
#
# COMPACT_ATOMS: atom_id res chain seq x y z
N MET A 1 -5.60 -31.87 -15.85
CA MET A 1 -5.10 -30.65 -16.48
C MET A 1 -4.78 -29.69 -15.34
N THR A 2 -3.50 -29.46 -15.06
CA THR A 2 -3.09 -28.40 -14.13
C THR A 2 -3.44 -27.07 -14.77
N GLU A 3 -4.42 -26.35 -14.21
CA GLU A 3 -4.66 -24.96 -14.58
C GLU A 3 -3.33 -24.22 -14.40
N ILE A 4 -2.86 -23.59 -15.47
CA ILE A 4 -1.72 -22.66 -15.38
C ILE A 4 -2.26 -21.47 -14.59
N GLU A 5 -1.92 -21.43 -13.32
CA GLU A 5 -2.32 -20.32 -12.42
C GLU A 5 -1.78 -19.01 -13.02
N SER A 6 -2.67 -18.09 -13.34
CA SER A 6 -2.25 -16.79 -13.90
C SER A 6 -1.41 -16.02 -12.88
N VAL A 7 -0.35 -15.37 -13.34
CA VAL A 7 0.50 -14.52 -12.48
C VAL A 7 -0.33 -13.38 -11.91
N PRO A 8 -0.44 -13.25 -10.57
CA PRO A 8 -1.27 -12.21 -9.97
C PRO A 8 -0.70 -10.81 -10.22
N ARG A 9 -1.60 -9.86 -10.53
CA ARG A 9 -1.29 -8.48 -10.94
C ARG A 9 -1.59 -7.49 -9.84
N PHE A 10 -0.61 -6.65 -9.52
CA PHE A 10 -0.69 -5.69 -8.42
C PHE A 10 -0.54 -4.25 -8.90
N ALA A 11 -1.49 -3.38 -8.54
CA ALA A 11 -1.31 -1.94 -8.56
C ALA A 11 -0.73 -1.50 -7.21
N VAL A 12 0.54 -1.13 -7.18
CA VAL A 12 1.21 -0.64 -5.97
C VAL A 12 1.15 0.88 -5.96
N CYS A 13 0.56 1.46 -4.93
CA CYS A 13 0.35 2.89 -4.74
C CYS A 13 1.31 3.42 -3.67
N LEU A 14 2.32 4.20 -4.08
CA LEU A 14 3.32 4.80 -3.21
C LEU A 14 3.08 6.30 -3.07
N ALA A 15 2.96 6.78 -1.82
CA ALA A 15 2.88 8.20 -1.51
C ALA A 15 4.27 8.71 -1.10
N ALA A 16 4.74 9.82 -1.72
CA ALA A 16 6.05 10.40 -1.45
C ALA A 16 5.96 11.89 -1.08
N PHE A 17 6.80 12.29 -0.12
CA PHE A 17 7.06 13.67 0.28
C PHE A 17 8.46 13.78 0.88
N ASN A 18 9.35 14.60 0.29
CA ASN A 18 10.74 14.74 0.75
C ASN A 18 11.43 13.38 1.00
N GLY A 19 11.23 12.43 0.09
CA GLY A 19 11.65 11.02 0.26
C GLY A 19 12.96 10.67 -0.42
N ARG A 20 13.68 11.64 -1.00
CA ARG A 20 14.86 11.42 -1.83
C ARG A 20 15.90 10.44 -1.25
N PRO A 21 16.19 10.44 0.07
CA PRO A 21 17.18 9.53 0.65
C PRO A 21 16.80 8.06 0.61
N TYR A 22 15.50 7.73 0.64
CA TYR A 22 14.98 6.37 0.86
C TYR A 22 14.41 5.73 -0.39
N LEU A 23 13.91 6.52 -1.32
CA LEU A 23 13.14 6.06 -2.48
C LEU A 23 13.88 5.03 -3.35
N SER A 24 15.22 5.11 -3.46
CA SER A 24 15.97 4.12 -4.23
C SER A 24 15.82 2.71 -3.67
N GLU A 25 15.95 2.57 -2.35
CA GLU A 25 15.87 1.29 -1.66
C GLU A 25 14.44 0.76 -1.71
N GLN A 26 13.46 1.60 -1.40
CA GLN A 26 12.05 1.22 -1.44
C GLN A 26 11.58 0.81 -2.84
N ILE A 27 11.86 1.60 -3.88
CA ILE A 27 11.45 1.28 -5.25
C ILE A 27 12.09 -0.03 -5.72
N ASN A 28 13.39 -0.24 -5.45
CA ASN A 28 14.06 -1.49 -5.81
C ASN A 28 13.45 -2.69 -5.09
N SER A 29 13.08 -2.57 -3.81
CA SER A 29 12.44 -3.64 -3.06
C SER A 29 11.04 -3.99 -3.60
N ILE A 30 10.27 -2.98 -4.05
CA ILE A 30 8.97 -3.19 -4.70
C ILE A 30 9.15 -3.84 -6.07
N LEU A 31 10.03 -3.30 -6.93
CA LEU A 31 10.26 -3.83 -8.26
C LEU A 31 10.93 -5.22 -8.26
N GLY A 32 11.56 -5.60 -7.15
CA GLY A 32 12.18 -6.90 -6.90
C GLY A 32 11.22 -8.02 -6.48
N GLN A 33 9.93 -7.76 -6.36
CA GLN A 33 8.95 -8.77 -5.94
C GLN A 33 8.91 -9.97 -6.89
N LYS A 34 8.81 -11.19 -6.32
CA LYS A 34 8.87 -12.46 -7.07
C LYS A 34 7.48 -13.04 -7.31
N LYS A 35 7.34 -13.76 -8.43
CA LYS A 35 6.13 -14.53 -8.81
C LYS A 35 4.87 -13.69 -9.03
N VAL A 36 5.01 -12.38 -9.19
CA VAL A 36 3.93 -11.44 -9.41
C VAL A 36 4.23 -10.50 -10.57
N SER A 37 3.21 -9.91 -11.14
CA SER A 37 3.32 -8.76 -12.05
C SER A 37 2.84 -7.52 -11.30
N LEU A 38 3.51 -6.39 -11.46
CA LEU A 38 3.11 -5.15 -10.80
C LEU A 38 3.36 -3.92 -11.66
N THR A 39 2.55 -2.89 -11.37
CA THR A 39 2.83 -1.50 -11.76
C THR A 39 2.89 -0.65 -10.50
N LEU A 40 3.95 0.15 -10.38
CA LEU A 40 4.16 1.06 -9.26
C LEU A 40 3.67 2.45 -9.63
N TYR A 41 2.57 2.89 -9.04
CA TYR A 41 2.02 4.24 -9.17
C TYR A 41 2.54 5.10 -8.03
N ILE A 42 3.12 6.26 -8.37
CA ILE A 42 3.68 7.17 -7.36
C ILE A 42 2.95 8.50 -7.42
N SER A 43 2.47 8.96 -6.27
CA SER A 43 1.98 10.31 -6.04
C SER A 43 2.97 11.07 -5.17
N VAL A 44 3.43 12.23 -5.64
CA VAL A 44 4.38 13.07 -4.93
C VAL A 44 3.67 14.31 -4.42
N ASP A 45 3.68 14.54 -3.11
CA ASP A 45 3.37 15.85 -2.53
C ASP A 45 4.54 16.82 -2.83
N LYS A 46 4.26 18.10 -3.03
CA LYS A 46 5.24 19.10 -3.42
C LYS A 46 6.46 19.07 -2.49
N SER A 47 7.61 18.68 -3.03
CA SER A 47 8.85 18.39 -2.32
C SER A 47 9.92 19.44 -2.59
N SER A 48 10.87 19.61 -1.64
CA SER A 48 11.96 20.57 -1.73
C SER A 48 13.34 19.92 -1.81
N ASP A 49 13.44 18.58 -1.70
CA ASP A 49 14.69 17.81 -1.61
C ASP A 49 15.14 17.18 -2.92
N GLY A 50 14.44 17.47 -4.03
CA GLY A 50 14.71 16.89 -5.35
C GLY A 50 13.99 15.57 -5.62
N THR A 51 13.06 15.13 -4.75
CA THR A 51 12.23 13.93 -4.92
C THR A 51 11.53 13.91 -6.28
N GLU A 52 10.88 15.01 -6.68
CA GLU A 52 10.13 15.08 -7.95
C GLU A 52 11.00 14.79 -9.16
N LYS A 53 12.18 15.48 -9.26
CA LYS A 53 13.13 15.27 -10.35
C LYS A 53 13.65 13.83 -10.37
N PHE A 54 14.02 13.29 -9.21
CA PHE A 54 14.52 11.93 -9.07
C PHE A 54 13.53 10.89 -9.59
N LEU A 55 12.25 11.02 -9.21
CA LEU A 55 11.21 10.12 -9.63
C LEU A 55 10.85 10.27 -11.11
N ALA A 56 10.90 11.50 -11.67
CA ALA A 56 10.72 11.73 -13.11
C ALA A 56 11.83 11.05 -13.93
N ASP A 57 13.09 11.19 -13.50
CA ASP A 57 14.24 10.54 -14.15
C ASP A 57 14.16 9.00 -14.04
N TRP A 58 13.55 8.45 -12.98
CA TRP A 58 13.33 7.01 -12.83
C TRP A 58 12.20 6.50 -13.72
N ALA A 59 11.05 7.19 -13.70
CA ALA A 59 9.90 6.83 -14.53
C ALA A 59 10.22 6.81 -16.03
N ALA A 60 11.14 7.66 -16.48
CA ALA A 60 11.60 7.66 -17.87
C ALA A 60 12.36 6.39 -18.28
N ARG A 61 12.84 5.58 -17.33
CA ARG A 61 13.70 4.40 -17.58
C ARG A 61 13.06 3.07 -17.14
N GLU A 62 12.07 3.11 -16.26
CA GLU A 62 11.41 1.93 -15.71
C GLU A 62 9.93 1.91 -16.14
N PRO A 63 9.55 1.07 -17.11
CA PRO A 63 8.20 1.06 -17.68
C PRO A 63 7.13 0.58 -16.69
N ARG A 64 7.52 -0.08 -15.59
CA ARG A 64 6.59 -0.48 -14.52
C ARG A 64 6.29 0.64 -13.53
N LEU A 65 6.93 1.81 -13.66
CA LEU A 65 6.73 2.96 -12.79
C LEU A 65 5.90 4.01 -13.52
N SER A 66 4.76 4.37 -12.94
CA SER A 66 3.85 5.40 -13.42
C SER A 66 3.78 6.54 -12.41
N LEU A 67 4.22 7.73 -12.82
CA LEU A 67 4.22 8.92 -11.97
C LEU A 67 2.96 9.75 -12.24
N LEU A 68 2.19 10.03 -11.18
CA LEU A 68 1.04 10.93 -11.29
C LEU A 68 1.52 12.37 -11.50
N PRO A 69 0.68 13.28 -12.07
CA PRO A 69 1.06 14.67 -12.30
C PRO A 69 1.70 15.33 -11.08
N LEU A 70 2.86 15.97 -11.27
CA LEU A 70 3.64 16.62 -10.22
C LEU A 70 3.14 18.03 -9.89
N GLY A 71 3.70 18.63 -8.82
CA GLY A 71 3.50 20.02 -8.44
C GLY A 71 2.25 20.30 -7.60
N LEU A 72 1.51 19.29 -7.21
CA LEU A 72 0.35 19.41 -6.32
C LEU A 72 0.78 19.32 -4.85
N HIS A 73 0.05 20.02 -3.98
CA HIS A 73 0.24 19.98 -2.53
C HIS A 73 -0.96 19.35 -1.85
N PHE A 74 -0.72 18.30 -1.08
CA PHE A 74 -1.76 17.54 -0.37
C PHE A 74 -1.73 17.78 1.14
N GLY A 75 -0.58 18.12 1.69
CA GLY A 75 -0.41 18.47 3.10
C GLY A 75 -0.35 17.28 4.07
N GLY A 76 -0.18 16.05 3.56
CA GLY A 76 -0.03 14.89 4.40
C GLY A 76 -0.13 13.56 3.65
N ALA A 77 0.24 12.47 4.32
CA ALA A 77 0.21 11.13 3.75
C ALA A 77 -1.22 10.69 3.39
N GLY A 78 -2.19 10.86 4.29
CA GLY A 78 -3.58 10.48 4.04
C GLY A 78 -4.16 11.08 2.77
N PRO A 79 -4.20 12.41 2.59
CA PRO A 79 -4.64 13.07 1.37
C PRO A 79 -3.91 12.61 0.11
N ASN A 80 -2.60 12.33 0.21
CA ASN A 80 -1.79 11.85 -0.91
C ASN A 80 -2.18 10.40 -1.30
N PHE A 81 -2.45 9.52 -0.32
CA PHE A 81 -3.01 8.18 -0.59
C PHE A 81 -4.42 8.24 -1.15
N TYR A 82 -5.30 9.14 -0.68
CA TYR A 82 -6.64 9.31 -1.25
C TYR A 82 -6.60 9.73 -2.72
N ARG A 83 -5.62 10.56 -3.10
CA ARG A 83 -5.37 10.86 -4.51
C ARG A 83 -5.04 9.59 -5.30
N LEU A 84 -4.13 8.75 -4.81
CA LEU A 84 -3.78 7.48 -5.45
C LEU A 84 -5.02 6.59 -5.64
N ILE A 85 -5.81 6.41 -4.59
CA ILE A 85 -7.05 5.63 -4.64
C ILE A 85 -8.02 6.21 -5.67
N ARG A 86 -8.15 7.54 -5.76
CA ARG A 86 -9.07 8.23 -6.68
C ARG A 86 -8.62 8.15 -8.13
N ASP A 87 -7.34 8.42 -8.40
CA ASP A 87 -6.83 8.75 -9.74
C ASP A 87 -6.21 7.54 -10.46
N VAL A 88 -5.64 6.57 -9.74
CA VAL A 88 -5.07 5.36 -10.35
C VAL A 88 -6.18 4.47 -10.91
N GLU A 89 -6.08 4.07 -12.18
CA GLU A 89 -6.95 3.06 -12.74
C GLU A 89 -6.37 1.68 -12.48
N PHE A 90 -7.10 0.87 -11.74
CA PHE A 90 -6.65 -0.46 -11.30
C PHE A 90 -7.66 -1.59 -11.56
N SER A 91 -8.66 -1.36 -12.40
CA SER A 91 -9.65 -2.38 -12.77
C SER A 91 -9.04 -3.64 -13.41
N ASP A 92 -7.90 -3.48 -14.08
CA ASP A 92 -7.20 -4.57 -14.76
C ASP A 92 -6.23 -5.34 -13.85
N PHE A 93 -6.15 -4.98 -12.58
CA PHE A 93 -5.33 -5.64 -11.56
C PHE A 93 -6.17 -6.55 -10.67
N ASP A 94 -5.52 -7.51 -10.01
CA ASP A 94 -6.17 -8.37 -9.03
C ASP A 94 -6.19 -7.71 -7.65
N TYR A 95 -5.17 -6.88 -7.37
CA TYR A 95 -4.95 -6.25 -6.07
C TYR A 95 -4.48 -4.80 -6.18
N LEU A 96 -4.90 -3.98 -5.21
CA LEU A 96 -4.33 -2.68 -4.87
C LEU A 96 -3.51 -2.81 -3.59
N CYS A 97 -2.30 -2.23 -3.55
CA CYS A 97 -1.48 -2.17 -2.33
C CYS A 97 -1.03 -0.74 -2.04
N PHE A 98 -0.78 -0.45 -0.77
CA PHE A 98 -0.14 0.81 -0.35
C PHE A 98 1.33 0.60 -0.02
N ALA A 99 2.13 1.61 -0.26
CA ALA A 99 3.55 1.65 0.07
C ALA A 99 3.94 3.03 0.59
N ASP A 100 4.62 3.08 1.73
CA ASP A 100 5.32 4.28 2.18
C ASP A 100 6.64 4.41 1.40
N GLN A 101 7.28 5.57 1.48
CA GLN A 101 8.44 5.90 0.63
C GLN A 101 9.78 5.34 1.12
N ASP A 102 9.85 4.81 2.34
CA ASP A 102 11.07 4.62 3.11
C ASP A 102 11.24 3.23 3.74
N ASP A 103 10.35 2.29 3.41
CA ASP A 103 10.39 0.90 3.89
C ASP A 103 11.27 0.02 2.98
N ILE A 104 11.44 -1.25 3.40
CA ILE A 104 12.11 -2.28 2.60
C ILE A 104 11.19 -3.50 2.54
N TRP A 105 10.70 -3.84 1.35
CA TRP A 105 9.86 -5.01 1.15
C TRP A 105 10.68 -6.27 0.94
N HIS A 106 10.34 -7.35 1.64
CA HIS A 106 10.91 -8.66 1.36
C HIS A 106 10.40 -9.17 0.01
N GLU A 107 11.21 -9.89 -0.74
CA GLU A 107 10.95 -10.28 -2.14
C GLU A 107 9.67 -11.12 -2.35
N ASN A 108 9.12 -11.72 -1.30
CA ASN A 108 7.94 -12.58 -1.32
C ASN A 108 6.68 -11.92 -0.75
N LYS A 109 6.73 -10.63 -0.36
CA LYS A 109 5.61 -9.93 0.31
C LYS A 109 4.30 -10.05 -0.47
N LEU A 110 4.30 -9.70 -1.74
CA LEU A 110 3.08 -9.70 -2.56
C LEU A 110 2.59 -11.11 -2.85
N TRP A 111 3.51 -12.06 -3.12
CA TRP A 111 3.14 -13.45 -3.32
C TRP A 111 2.52 -14.07 -2.07
N ARG A 112 3.06 -13.77 -0.89
CA ARG A 112 2.48 -14.24 0.38
C ARG A 112 1.09 -13.67 0.60
N ALA A 113 0.90 -12.37 0.39
CA ALA A 113 -0.40 -11.73 0.52
C ALA A 113 -1.44 -12.38 -0.43
N HIS A 114 -1.08 -12.60 -1.71
CA HIS A 114 -1.92 -13.31 -2.66
C HIS A 114 -2.32 -14.71 -2.16
N SER A 115 -1.34 -15.50 -1.72
CA SER A 115 -1.58 -16.88 -1.26
C SER A 115 -2.52 -16.89 -0.05
N VAL A 116 -2.28 -16.02 0.94
CA VAL A 116 -3.13 -15.93 2.14
C VAL A 116 -4.55 -15.48 1.80
N LEU A 117 -4.70 -14.47 0.93
CA LEU A 117 -6.02 -13.97 0.51
C LEU A 117 -6.83 -15.05 -0.20
N ARG A 118 -6.20 -15.79 -1.13
CA ARG A 118 -6.81 -16.89 -1.85
C ARG A 118 -7.21 -18.03 -0.92
N ASP A 119 -6.25 -18.53 -0.13
CA ASP A 119 -6.43 -19.72 0.70
C ASP A 119 -7.45 -19.51 1.81
N GLN A 120 -7.59 -18.27 2.29
CA GLN A 120 -8.56 -17.92 3.31
C GLN A 120 -9.88 -17.32 2.77
N GLY A 121 -10.00 -17.12 1.44
CA GLY A 121 -11.16 -16.46 0.85
C GLY A 121 -11.37 -15.03 1.38
N ALA A 122 -10.27 -14.30 1.63
CA ALA A 122 -10.30 -12.95 2.17
C ALA A 122 -10.19 -11.89 1.08
N ALA A 123 -10.63 -10.67 1.38
CA ALA A 123 -10.58 -9.54 0.46
C ALA A 123 -9.50 -8.52 0.82
N ALA A 124 -8.97 -8.57 2.03
CA ALA A 124 -7.94 -7.67 2.49
C ALA A 124 -6.91 -8.37 3.39
N TYR A 125 -5.69 -7.90 3.30
CA TYR A 125 -4.52 -8.42 3.99
C TYR A 125 -3.72 -7.26 4.61
N SER A 126 -3.21 -7.50 5.80
CA SER A 126 -2.12 -6.76 6.43
C SER A 126 -1.20 -7.74 7.16
N SER A 127 -0.06 -7.27 7.65
CA SER A 127 0.88 -8.14 8.36
C SER A 127 1.59 -7.43 9.50
N ASN A 128 2.22 -8.21 10.37
CA ASN A 128 3.24 -7.71 11.28
C ASN A 128 4.40 -7.09 10.50
N VAL A 129 5.13 -6.17 11.11
CA VAL A 129 6.31 -5.54 10.54
C VAL A 129 7.48 -5.59 11.53
N LEU A 130 8.69 -5.60 11.02
CA LEU A 130 9.90 -5.39 11.80
C LEU A 130 10.29 -3.91 11.72
N ALA A 131 9.96 -3.14 12.76
CA ALA A 131 10.43 -1.76 12.85
C ALA A 131 11.94 -1.71 13.08
N PHE A 132 12.65 -0.83 12.37
CA PHE A 132 14.10 -0.66 12.53
C PHE A 132 14.50 0.82 12.53
N TRP A 133 15.57 1.13 13.25
CA TRP A 133 16.13 2.47 13.44
C TRP A 133 17.57 2.54 12.92
N PRO A 134 18.06 3.74 12.55
CA PRO A 134 19.43 3.93 12.07
C PRO A 134 20.52 3.47 13.07
N ASN A 135 20.20 3.40 14.36
CA ASN A 135 21.12 2.95 15.41
C ASN A 135 21.24 1.40 15.55
N GLY A 136 20.61 0.65 14.63
CA GLY A 136 20.62 -0.82 14.64
C GLY A 136 19.56 -1.47 15.54
N ARG A 137 18.75 -0.69 16.27
CA ARG A 137 17.61 -1.22 17.02
C ARG A 137 16.57 -1.78 16.05
N SER A 138 15.95 -2.90 16.42
CA SER A 138 14.75 -3.41 15.74
C SER A 138 13.71 -3.87 16.76
N LEU A 139 12.43 -3.84 16.36
CA LEU A 139 11.30 -4.24 17.20
C LEU A 139 10.18 -4.83 16.33
N LEU A 140 9.69 -6.00 16.71
CA LEU A 140 8.49 -6.57 16.10
C LEU A 140 7.27 -5.74 16.53
N ILE A 141 6.55 -5.19 15.54
CA ILE A 141 5.22 -4.60 15.75
C ILE A 141 4.21 -5.70 15.45
N ASP A 142 3.68 -6.30 16.51
CA ASP A 142 2.70 -7.39 16.41
C ASP A 142 1.27 -6.82 16.37
N LYS A 143 0.65 -6.92 15.21
CA LYS A 143 -0.75 -6.52 14.96
C LYS A 143 -1.65 -7.73 14.67
N ALA A 144 -1.08 -8.94 14.60
CA ALA A 144 -1.81 -10.17 14.27
C ALA A 144 -2.62 -10.71 15.47
N GLN A 145 -3.30 -9.82 16.18
CA GLN A 145 -4.22 -10.18 17.25
C GLN A 145 -5.56 -10.65 16.69
N ALA A 146 -6.29 -11.42 17.48
CA ALA A 146 -7.64 -11.87 17.12
C ALA A 146 -8.57 -10.66 16.92
N GLN A 147 -9.11 -10.51 15.71
CA GLN A 147 -10.02 -9.42 15.38
C GLN A 147 -11.30 -9.50 16.20
N LYS A 148 -11.74 -8.36 16.73
CA LYS A 148 -12.99 -8.21 17.47
C LYS A 148 -14.05 -7.56 16.57
N LYS A 149 -15.33 -7.72 16.96
CA LYS A 149 -16.46 -7.22 16.17
C LYS A 149 -16.36 -5.73 15.80
N TRP A 150 -15.85 -4.91 16.71
CA TRP A 150 -15.83 -3.44 16.59
C TRP A 150 -14.42 -2.82 16.68
N ASP A 151 -13.37 -3.62 16.50
CA ASP A 151 -11.97 -3.15 16.58
C ASP A 151 -11.68 -1.98 15.64
N PHE A 152 -12.24 -2.00 14.43
CA PHE A 152 -12.07 -0.97 13.41
C PHE A 152 -12.58 0.43 13.82
N LEU A 153 -13.35 0.54 14.91
CA LEU A 153 -13.74 1.83 15.48
C LEU A 153 -12.62 2.47 16.32
N PHE A 154 -11.59 1.71 16.69
CA PHE A 154 -10.58 2.11 17.66
C PHE A 154 -9.15 2.06 17.10
N GLU A 155 -8.90 1.23 16.09
CA GLU A 155 -7.57 1.06 15.52
C GLU A 155 -7.61 0.56 14.07
N ALA A 156 -6.48 0.75 13.35
CA ALA A 156 -6.22 0.17 12.05
C ALA A 156 -5.70 -1.28 12.18
N ALA A 157 -5.73 -2.04 11.09
CA ALA A 157 -5.22 -3.42 11.03
C ALA A 157 -3.68 -3.51 10.93
N GLY A 158 -2.97 -2.51 11.39
CA GLY A 158 -1.52 -2.35 11.28
C GLY A 158 -1.15 -1.22 10.33
N PRO A 159 0.16 -1.02 10.06
CA PRO A 159 0.64 0.03 9.17
C PRO A 159 0.07 -0.11 7.75
N GLY A 160 -0.36 1.00 7.16
CA GLY A 160 -0.98 1.02 5.83
C GLY A 160 -0.10 0.45 4.72
N CYS A 161 1.22 0.60 4.82
CA CYS A 161 2.20 0.04 3.89
C CYS A 161 2.22 -1.51 3.83
N THR A 162 1.50 -2.19 4.75
CA THR A 162 1.30 -3.64 4.69
C THR A 162 0.06 -4.04 3.90
N TYR A 163 -0.85 -3.12 3.58
CA TYR A 163 -2.17 -3.42 3.06
C TYR A 163 -2.15 -3.90 1.61
N VAL A 164 -2.85 -5.02 1.39
CA VAL A 164 -3.17 -5.55 0.06
C VAL A 164 -4.68 -5.77 0.01
N LEU A 165 -5.33 -5.07 -0.91
CA LEU A 165 -6.78 -5.07 -1.08
C LEU A 165 -7.14 -5.75 -2.39
N ARG A 166 -8.04 -6.72 -2.38
CA ARG A 166 -8.60 -7.29 -3.61
C ARG A 166 -9.37 -6.22 -4.38
N VAL A 167 -9.33 -6.30 -5.71
CA VAL A 167 -9.84 -5.24 -6.60
C VAL A 167 -11.31 -4.86 -6.37
N ASP A 168 -12.16 -5.80 -5.96
CA ASP A 168 -13.58 -5.51 -5.66
C ASP A 168 -13.74 -4.61 -4.43
N LEU A 169 -13.00 -4.89 -3.35
CA LEU A 169 -12.92 -4.03 -2.18
C LEU A 169 -12.31 -2.66 -2.53
N ALA A 170 -11.17 -2.66 -3.22
CA ALA A 170 -10.48 -1.43 -3.64
C ALA A 170 -11.37 -0.54 -4.53
N SER A 171 -12.15 -1.15 -5.44
CA SER A 171 -13.12 -0.43 -6.28
C SER A 171 -14.25 0.20 -5.46
N GLY A 172 -14.71 -0.48 -4.42
CA GLY A 172 -15.68 0.08 -3.47
C GLY A 172 -15.13 1.28 -2.70
N LEU A 173 -13.89 1.14 -2.18
CA LEU A 173 -13.18 2.23 -1.52
C LEU A 173 -12.95 3.42 -2.46
N LYS A 174 -12.58 3.19 -3.73
CA LYS A 174 -12.43 4.24 -4.75
C LYS A 174 -13.75 5.00 -4.96
N ARG A 175 -14.89 4.30 -5.03
CA ARG A 175 -16.21 4.95 -5.14
C ARG A 175 -16.50 5.82 -3.93
N LEU A 176 -16.23 5.36 -2.72
CA LEU A 176 -16.37 6.15 -1.49
C LEU A 176 -15.51 7.42 -1.56
N VAL A 177 -14.22 7.28 -1.85
CA VAL A 177 -13.27 8.41 -1.93
C VAL A 177 -13.70 9.41 -2.99
N LYS A 178 -14.16 8.96 -4.18
CA LYS A 178 -14.67 9.86 -5.24
C LYS A 178 -15.92 10.61 -4.81
N SER A 179 -16.91 9.91 -4.23
CA SER A 179 -18.20 10.49 -3.86
C SER A 179 -18.15 11.41 -2.64
N ARG A 180 -17.16 11.20 -1.75
CA ARG A 180 -17.00 11.95 -0.50
C ARG A 180 -15.63 12.66 -0.45
N TRP A 181 -15.14 13.13 -1.60
CA TRP A 181 -13.77 13.65 -1.74
C TRP A 181 -13.42 14.70 -0.67
N ASN A 182 -14.29 15.67 -0.43
CA ASN A 182 -14.02 16.72 0.57
C ASN A 182 -14.00 16.19 2.01
N ASP A 183 -14.83 15.20 2.31
CA ASP A 183 -14.90 14.62 3.65
C ASP A 183 -13.68 13.76 3.97
N VAL A 184 -13.24 12.94 2.99
CA VAL A 184 -12.07 12.06 3.20
C VAL A 184 -10.77 12.84 3.35
N GLN A 185 -10.68 14.06 2.80
CA GLN A 185 -9.52 14.93 3.02
C GLN A 185 -9.32 15.33 4.49
N ALA A 186 -10.37 15.28 5.31
CA ALA A 186 -10.30 15.55 6.74
C ALA A 186 -9.90 14.31 7.57
N VAL A 187 -9.80 13.14 6.94
CA VAL A 187 -9.36 11.90 7.61
C VAL A 187 -7.87 11.71 7.39
N GLU A 188 -7.09 11.85 8.45
CA GLU A 188 -5.61 11.79 8.36
C GLU A 188 -5.09 10.40 8.02
N LEU A 189 -5.75 9.34 8.51
CA LEU A 189 -5.27 7.95 8.43
C LEU A 189 -6.02 7.17 7.35
N HIS A 190 -5.43 7.09 6.16
CA HIS A 190 -5.97 6.35 5.02
C HIS A 190 -6.11 4.84 5.28
N ASP A 191 -5.20 4.28 6.07
CA ASP A 191 -5.19 2.88 6.49
C ASP A 191 -6.38 2.59 7.40
N TRP A 192 -6.63 3.42 8.40
CA TRP A 192 -7.79 3.26 9.28
C TRP A 192 -9.11 3.38 8.51
N LEU A 193 -9.25 4.37 7.61
CA LEU A 193 -10.43 4.49 6.76
C LEU A 193 -10.62 3.22 5.89
N SER A 194 -9.55 2.71 5.30
CA SER A 194 -9.58 1.51 4.46
C SER A 194 -10.02 0.28 5.25
N TYR A 195 -9.48 0.11 6.46
CA TYR A 195 -9.87 -0.98 7.37
C TYR A 195 -11.33 -0.86 7.81
N ALA A 196 -11.74 0.31 8.28
CA ALA A 196 -13.12 0.56 8.70
C ALA A 196 -14.12 0.32 7.55
N TYR A 197 -13.81 0.83 6.36
CA TYR A 197 -14.64 0.59 5.17
C TYR A 197 -14.79 -0.91 4.86
N ALA A 198 -13.69 -1.66 4.84
CA ALA A 198 -13.72 -3.09 4.58
C ALA A 198 -14.57 -3.85 5.59
N ARG A 199 -14.36 -3.59 6.89
CA ARG A 199 -15.09 -4.25 7.98
C ARG A 199 -16.57 -3.90 8.00
N MET A 200 -16.93 -2.64 7.80
CA MET A 200 -18.32 -2.19 7.72
C MET A 200 -19.05 -2.74 6.49
N SER A 201 -18.32 -2.97 5.40
CA SER A 201 -18.86 -3.54 4.17
C SER A 201 -18.91 -5.08 4.19
N GLY A 202 -18.56 -5.72 5.30
CA GLY A 202 -18.62 -7.17 5.48
C GLY A 202 -17.49 -7.96 4.82
N PHE A 203 -16.43 -7.30 4.35
CA PHE A 203 -15.28 -7.98 3.79
C PHE A 203 -14.43 -8.64 4.87
N LYS A 204 -13.95 -9.86 4.57
CA LYS A 204 -13.00 -10.55 5.43
C LYS A 204 -11.62 -9.93 5.27
N TRP A 205 -11.01 -9.57 6.39
CA TRP A 205 -9.64 -9.08 6.52
C TRP A 205 -8.77 -10.11 7.23
N VAL A 206 -7.55 -10.31 6.78
CA VAL A 206 -6.56 -11.17 7.44
C VAL A 206 -5.40 -10.31 7.90
N ILE A 207 -5.02 -10.45 9.17
CA ILE A 207 -3.80 -9.87 9.73
C ILE A 207 -2.81 -11.02 9.91
N ASP A 208 -1.78 -11.05 9.08
CA ASP A 208 -0.81 -12.14 9.03
C ASP A 208 0.30 -11.92 10.09
N PRO A 209 0.63 -12.91 10.92
CA PRO A 209 1.73 -12.79 11.88
C PRO A 209 3.12 -12.76 11.24
N ILE A 210 3.25 -13.12 9.97
CA ILE A 210 4.55 -13.19 9.30
C ILE A 210 4.97 -11.80 8.83
N VAL A 211 6.18 -11.41 9.22
CA VAL A 211 6.84 -10.18 8.75
C VAL A 211 7.23 -10.34 7.28
N THR A 212 6.84 -9.38 6.46
CA THR A 212 7.14 -9.36 5.02
C THR A 212 7.81 -8.06 4.57
N MET A 213 8.16 -7.20 5.50
CA MET A 213 8.86 -5.94 5.24
C MET A 213 9.54 -5.42 6.50
N ASP A 214 10.60 -4.65 6.31
CA ASP A 214 11.24 -3.86 7.34
C ASP A 214 10.67 -2.43 7.29
N TYR A 215 10.18 -1.97 8.44
CA TYR A 215 9.45 -0.70 8.62
C TYR A 215 10.37 0.34 9.24
N ARG A 216 10.73 1.37 8.48
CA ARG A 216 11.70 2.39 8.93
C ARG A 216 11.08 3.35 9.95
N GLN A 217 11.91 3.77 10.95
CA GLN A 217 11.55 4.70 12.03
C GLN A 217 12.51 5.89 12.11
#